data_b38bfd7a4323640cf45d5a753425d55e
#
_entry.id   b38bfd7a4323640cf45d5a753425d55e
#
_cell.length_a   1.000
_cell.length_b   1.000
_cell.length_c   1.000
_cell.angle_alpha   90.00
_cell.angle_beta   90.00
_cell.angle_gamma   90.00
#
_symmetry.space_group_name_H-M   'P 1'
#
loop_
_entity.id
_entity.type
_entity.pdbx_description
1 polymer ?
#
loop_
_entity_poly.entity_id
_entity_poly.type
_entity_poly.pdbx_seq_one_letter_code
_entity_poly.pdbx_strand_id
1 'polypeptide(L)'
;GISYATGYYLLLLNNDTIITQPFLKALVNRLDSNPRIGCVSPKIACWPEKERLQYAGSTPMSHITLRNTSIGYDQLDQGQFEEAHETSFAHGAAMAVKAIDIQKFGKMPEFYFLYYEELDWCTQIQKTGSSIWFEPKAIIYHKESASVGIESPLRIYYHTRNRLIFAQRILSKKRIRICSYIYQTTFA
;
A
#
# COMPACT_ATOMS: atom_id res chain seq x y z
N GLY A 1 -1.18 17.67 -0.54
CA GLY A 1 0.03 17.14 -1.16
C GLY A 1 -0.13 16.99 -2.67
N ILE A 2 -0.85 15.98 -3.16
CA ILE A 2 -0.98 15.66 -4.62
C ILE A 2 -1.43 16.86 -5.46
N SER A 3 -2.35 17.69 -4.96
CA SER A 3 -2.88 18.85 -5.70
C SER A 3 -1.87 19.98 -5.97
N TYR A 4 -0.77 20.00 -5.23
CA TYR A 4 0.27 21.05 -5.33
C TYR A 4 1.56 20.51 -6.00
N ALA A 5 1.60 19.23 -6.31
CA ALA A 5 2.76 18.63 -6.96
C ALA A 5 2.76 18.98 -8.47
N THR A 6 3.91 19.39 -9.00
CA THR A 6 4.09 19.80 -10.40
C THR A 6 5.03 18.89 -11.19
N GLY A 7 5.57 17.83 -10.56
CA GLY A 7 6.48 16.88 -11.20
C GLY A 7 5.76 15.88 -12.10
N TYR A 8 6.48 15.26 -13.02
CA TYR A 8 5.99 14.18 -13.89
C TYR A 8 5.67 12.90 -13.10
N TYR A 9 6.40 12.66 -12.02
CA TYR A 9 6.19 11.54 -11.11
C TYR A 9 5.87 12.08 -9.72
N LEU A 10 4.95 11.41 -9.05
CA LEU A 10 4.59 11.71 -7.67
C LEU A 10 5.08 10.56 -6.80
N LEU A 11 5.88 10.90 -5.80
CA LEU A 11 6.30 10.00 -4.75
C LEU A 11 5.57 10.35 -3.46
N LEU A 12 4.75 9.43 -2.97
CA LEU A 12 4.21 9.48 -1.62
C LEU A 12 5.19 8.75 -0.72
N LEU A 13 5.71 9.42 0.28
CA LEU A 13 6.77 8.91 1.15
C LEU A 13 6.51 9.34 2.58
N ASN A 14 6.50 8.39 3.51
CA ASN A 14 6.40 8.70 4.92
C ASN A 14 7.67 9.43 5.42
N ASN A 15 7.48 10.30 6.40
CA ASN A 15 8.57 11.12 6.96
C ASN A 15 9.52 10.33 7.91
N ASP A 16 9.17 9.11 8.26
CA ASP A 16 9.96 8.19 9.09
C ASP A 16 10.69 7.12 8.26
N THR A 17 11.01 7.44 7.01
CA THR A 17 11.74 6.57 6.08
C THR A 17 13.16 7.07 5.82
N ILE A 18 14.06 6.13 5.52
CA ILE A 18 15.42 6.40 5.03
C ILE A 18 15.53 5.79 3.63
N ILE A 19 15.81 6.61 2.63
CA ILE A 19 15.98 6.16 1.24
C ILE A 19 17.42 5.73 0.95
N THR A 20 17.57 4.74 0.07
CA THR A 20 18.88 4.28 -0.42
C THR A 20 19.14 4.74 -1.86
N GLN A 21 20.35 4.62 -2.35
CA GLN A 21 20.67 4.78 -3.78
C GLN A 21 20.51 3.41 -4.48
N PRO A 22 19.95 3.29 -5.70
CA PRO A 22 19.37 4.32 -6.59
C PRO A 22 17.83 4.41 -6.57
N PHE A 23 17.23 4.54 -5.41
CA PHE A 23 15.79 4.47 -5.11
C PHE A 23 14.87 5.09 -6.18
N LEU A 24 15.00 6.41 -6.41
CA LEU A 24 14.11 7.13 -7.35
C LEU A 24 14.24 6.62 -8.78
N LYS A 25 15.48 6.38 -9.22
CA LYS A 25 15.73 5.88 -10.58
C LYS A 25 15.09 4.51 -10.82
N ALA A 26 15.14 3.63 -9.82
CA ALA A 26 14.52 2.31 -9.93
C ALA A 26 12.99 2.41 -10.06
N LEU A 27 12.33 3.24 -9.23
CA LEU A 27 10.88 3.45 -9.31
C LEU A 27 10.45 4.05 -10.65
N VAL A 28 11.15 5.09 -11.12
CA VAL A 28 10.85 5.74 -12.41
C VAL A 28 11.03 4.77 -13.56
N ASN A 29 12.16 4.05 -13.62
CA ASN A 29 12.40 3.05 -14.66
C ASN A 29 11.30 1.98 -14.70
N ARG A 30 10.81 1.55 -13.54
CA ARG A 30 9.70 0.60 -13.46
C ARG A 30 8.40 1.21 -14.00
N LEU A 31 8.05 2.43 -13.59
CA LEU A 31 6.86 3.12 -14.09
C LEU A 31 6.88 3.29 -15.62
N ASP A 32 8.06 3.51 -16.20
CA ASP A 32 8.20 3.74 -17.64
C ASP A 32 8.31 2.46 -18.46
N SER A 33 8.61 1.33 -17.83
CA SER A 33 8.80 0.05 -18.53
C SER A 33 7.51 -0.48 -19.17
N ASN A 34 6.34 -0.08 -18.68
CA ASN A 34 5.05 -0.48 -19.25
C ASN A 34 3.97 0.57 -18.95
N PRO A 35 3.23 1.07 -19.95
CA PRO A 35 2.19 2.09 -19.77
C PRO A 35 1.00 1.63 -18.90
N ARG A 36 0.84 0.33 -18.67
CA ARG A 36 -0.19 -0.20 -17.77
C ARG A 36 0.20 -0.13 -16.30
N ILE A 37 1.46 0.15 -15.97
CA ILE A 37 1.88 0.31 -14.57
C ILE A 37 1.35 1.63 -14.04
N GLY A 38 0.39 1.57 -13.13
CA GLY A 38 -0.21 2.76 -12.49
C GLY A 38 0.49 3.15 -11.19
N CYS A 39 1.08 2.19 -10.48
CA CYS A 39 1.76 2.44 -9.21
C CYS A 39 2.92 1.46 -9.01
N VAL A 40 3.98 1.95 -8.38
CA VAL A 40 5.15 1.14 -7.99
C VAL A 40 5.46 1.36 -6.52
N SER A 41 5.71 0.28 -5.79
CA SER A 41 6.14 0.30 -4.41
C SER A 41 7.51 -0.35 -4.26
N PRO A 42 8.42 0.20 -3.43
CA PRO A 42 9.76 -0.34 -3.22
C PRO A 42 9.76 -1.56 -2.30
N LYS A 43 10.92 -2.20 -2.18
CA LYS A 43 11.24 -3.09 -1.05
C LYS A 43 11.33 -2.23 0.22
N ILE A 44 10.65 -2.65 1.29
CA ILE A 44 10.65 -1.92 2.55
C ILE A 44 11.23 -2.83 3.63
N ALA A 45 12.32 -2.39 4.22
CA ALA A 45 12.96 -3.06 5.34
C ALA A 45 12.79 -2.26 6.64
N CYS A 46 12.93 -2.95 7.75
CA CYS A 46 12.84 -2.34 9.07
C CYS A 46 14.02 -1.41 9.36
N TRP A 47 13.82 -0.44 10.23
CA TRP A 47 14.88 0.31 10.86
C TRP A 47 14.77 0.16 12.39
N PRO A 48 15.86 -0.15 13.11
CA PRO A 48 17.27 -0.26 12.64
C PRO A 48 17.66 -1.65 12.07
N GLU A 49 16.82 -2.69 12.17
CA GLU A 49 17.12 -4.05 11.70
C GLU A 49 16.97 -4.16 10.18
N LYS A 50 17.95 -3.63 9.45
CA LYS A 50 17.92 -3.47 7.99
C LYS A 50 17.73 -4.75 7.19
N GLU A 51 18.01 -5.89 7.78
CA GLU A 51 17.86 -7.21 7.14
C GLU A 51 16.45 -7.78 7.28
N ARG A 52 15.61 -7.20 8.15
CA ARG A 52 14.22 -7.63 8.37
C ARG A 52 13.28 -6.84 7.48
N LEU A 53 12.41 -7.53 6.76
CA LEU A 53 11.51 -6.90 5.81
C LEU A 53 10.15 -6.55 6.44
N GLN A 54 9.57 -5.47 5.96
CA GLN A 54 8.18 -5.10 6.19
C GLN A 54 7.31 -5.41 4.95
N TYR A 55 7.91 -5.29 3.74
CA TYR A 55 7.16 -5.44 2.51
C TYR A 55 8.06 -5.80 1.32
N ALA A 56 7.65 -6.83 0.61
CA ALA A 56 8.17 -7.25 -0.69
C ALA A 56 7.01 -7.60 -1.67
N GLY A 57 5.95 -6.81 -1.62
CA GLY A 57 4.69 -7.08 -2.31
C GLY A 57 3.56 -7.42 -1.35
N SER A 58 2.36 -7.68 -1.86
CA SER A 58 1.20 -8.04 -1.06
C SER A 58 0.33 -9.10 -1.73
N THR A 59 -0.34 -9.89 -0.91
CA THR A 59 -1.36 -10.85 -1.37
C THR A 59 -2.63 -10.13 -1.81
N PRO A 60 -3.47 -10.76 -2.64
CA PRO A 60 -4.80 -10.26 -2.91
C PRO A 60 -5.63 -10.07 -1.63
N MET A 61 -6.54 -9.11 -1.67
CA MET A 61 -7.48 -8.86 -0.59
C MET A 61 -8.47 -10.01 -0.43
N SER A 62 -8.61 -10.53 0.77
CA SER A 62 -9.70 -11.44 1.09
C SER A 62 -11.05 -10.73 0.97
N HIS A 63 -11.97 -11.27 0.16
CA HIS A 63 -13.32 -10.72 0.01
C HIS A 63 -14.22 -10.95 1.24
N ILE A 64 -13.77 -11.73 2.21
CA ILE A 64 -14.50 -12.06 3.45
C ILE A 64 -14.01 -11.15 4.58
N THR A 65 -12.69 -11.19 4.86
CA THR A 65 -12.11 -10.46 5.99
C THR A 65 -11.68 -9.04 5.66
N LEU A 66 -11.58 -8.70 4.37
CA LEU A 66 -11.02 -7.43 3.87
C LEU A 66 -9.63 -7.14 4.43
N ARG A 67 -8.85 -8.20 4.53
CA ARG A 67 -7.44 -8.16 4.91
C ARG A 67 -6.59 -8.74 3.80
N ASN A 68 -5.41 -8.22 3.66
CA ASN A 68 -4.31 -8.75 2.87
C ASN A 68 -3.09 -8.93 3.76
N THR A 69 -2.06 -9.55 3.25
CA THR A 69 -0.80 -9.75 3.97
C THR A 69 0.35 -9.20 3.14
N SER A 70 1.26 -8.48 3.76
CA SER A 70 2.53 -8.11 3.14
C SER A 70 3.39 -9.35 2.95
N ILE A 71 3.83 -9.58 1.72
CA ILE A 71 4.81 -10.63 1.39
C ILE A 71 6.14 -10.22 2.02
N GLY A 72 6.84 -11.16 2.63
CA GLY A 72 8.12 -10.91 3.29
C GLY A 72 8.02 -10.27 4.68
N TYR A 73 6.82 -9.95 5.18
CA TYR A 73 6.67 -9.31 6.49
C TYR A 73 7.35 -10.14 7.60
N ASP A 74 8.19 -9.47 8.40
CA ASP A 74 8.96 -10.03 9.52
C ASP A 74 9.99 -11.12 9.12
N GLN A 75 10.29 -11.28 7.82
CA GLN A 75 11.31 -12.21 7.33
C GLN A 75 12.67 -11.52 7.18
N LEU A 76 13.75 -12.30 7.33
CA LEU A 76 15.09 -11.86 6.97
C LEU A 76 15.24 -11.84 5.44
N ASP A 77 15.80 -10.77 4.90
CA ASP A 77 16.14 -10.67 3.47
C ASP A 77 17.42 -11.46 3.19
N GLN A 78 17.26 -12.60 2.55
CA GLN A 78 18.36 -13.48 2.11
C GLN A 78 18.51 -13.47 0.58
N GLY A 79 17.97 -12.45 -0.10
CA GLY A 79 17.94 -12.37 -1.55
C GLY A 79 16.77 -13.10 -2.21
N GLN A 80 15.77 -13.54 -1.44
CA GLN A 80 14.61 -14.26 -1.97
C GLN A 80 13.56 -13.34 -2.64
N PHE A 81 13.70 -12.01 -2.53
CA PHE A 81 12.79 -11.02 -3.11
C PHE A 81 13.53 -10.04 -4.03
N GLU A 82 14.29 -10.56 -4.98
CA GLU A 82 15.08 -9.73 -5.92
C GLU A 82 14.42 -9.57 -7.30
N GLU A 83 13.26 -10.19 -7.53
CA GLU A 83 12.53 -10.09 -8.77
C GLU A 83 11.35 -9.11 -8.65
N ALA A 84 11.27 -8.18 -9.60
CA ALA A 84 10.14 -7.28 -9.71
C ALA A 84 8.92 -8.03 -10.24
N HIS A 85 7.76 -7.83 -9.62
CA HIS A 85 6.53 -8.51 -9.97
C HIS A 85 5.29 -7.64 -9.77
N GLU A 86 4.21 -8.00 -10.42
CA GLU A 86 2.91 -7.40 -10.18
C GLU A 86 2.41 -7.79 -8.79
N THR A 87 1.90 -6.82 -8.04
CA THR A 87 1.40 -7.01 -6.68
C THR A 87 -0.01 -6.45 -6.54
N SER A 88 -0.74 -6.90 -5.51
CA SER A 88 -2.12 -6.46 -5.33
C SER A 88 -2.24 -5.06 -4.74
N PHE A 89 -1.32 -4.67 -3.87
CA PHE A 89 -1.33 -3.37 -3.20
C PHE A 89 0.09 -2.85 -3.02
N ALA A 90 0.27 -1.54 -3.15
CA ALA A 90 1.47 -0.83 -2.73
C ALA A 90 1.43 -0.59 -1.22
N HIS A 91 2.57 -0.36 -0.61
CA HIS A 91 2.67 -0.05 0.83
C HIS A 91 2.63 1.46 1.06
N GLY A 92 1.83 1.90 2.05
CA GLY A 92 1.65 3.31 2.36
C GLY A 92 2.91 4.08 2.76
N ALA A 93 3.97 3.39 3.22
CA ALA A 93 5.24 4.06 3.56
C ALA A 93 5.96 4.65 2.33
N ALA A 94 5.80 4.02 1.14
CA ALA A 94 6.36 4.56 -0.10
C ALA A 94 5.63 4.00 -1.32
N MET A 95 5.16 4.89 -2.20
CA MET A 95 4.55 4.55 -3.47
C MET A 95 4.76 5.66 -4.50
N ALA A 96 5.01 5.28 -5.74
CA ALA A 96 5.22 6.19 -6.86
C ALA A 96 4.20 5.98 -7.97
N VAL A 97 3.72 7.08 -8.56
CA VAL A 97 2.77 7.09 -9.69
C VAL A 97 3.19 8.15 -10.71
N LYS A 98 2.69 8.06 -11.94
CA LYS A 98 2.81 9.16 -12.91
C LYS A 98 1.75 10.22 -12.61
N ALA A 99 2.13 11.49 -12.62
CA ALA A 99 1.21 12.60 -12.34
C ALA A 99 0.03 12.64 -13.31
N ILE A 100 0.27 12.34 -14.59
CA ILE A 100 -0.77 12.31 -15.61
C ILE A 100 -1.85 11.27 -15.33
N ASP A 101 -1.50 10.15 -14.70
CA ASP A 101 -2.43 9.06 -14.41
C ASP A 101 -3.40 9.38 -13.26
N ILE A 102 -3.13 10.42 -12.45
CA ILE A 102 -4.07 10.92 -11.45
C ILE A 102 -5.41 11.32 -12.06
N GLN A 103 -5.41 11.81 -13.31
CA GLN A 103 -6.66 12.13 -14.02
C GLN A 103 -7.49 10.88 -14.32
N LYS A 104 -6.84 9.70 -14.44
CA LYS A 104 -7.47 8.44 -14.78
C LYS A 104 -8.06 7.75 -13.55
N PHE A 105 -7.33 7.66 -12.45
CA PHE A 105 -7.75 6.89 -11.26
C PHE A 105 -8.07 7.75 -10.04
N GLY A 106 -7.94 9.07 -10.14
CA GLY A 106 -8.25 10.00 -9.05
C GLY A 106 -7.15 10.10 -8.00
N LYS A 107 -7.38 10.93 -7.01
CA LYS A 107 -6.46 11.16 -5.88
C LYS A 107 -6.69 10.13 -4.78
N MET A 108 -5.67 9.93 -3.95
CA MET A 108 -5.79 9.13 -2.74
C MET A 108 -6.90 9.68 -1.83
N PRO A 109 -7.82 8.85 -1.32
CA PRO A 109 -8.94 9.30 -0.50
C PRO A 109 -8.49 9.84 0.86
N GLU A 110 -8.81 11.10 1.17
CA GLU A 110 -8.39 11.77 2.41
C GLU A 110 -9.30 11.44 3.61
N PHE A 111 -10.53 10.96 3.38
CA PHE A 111 -11.52 10.71 4.44
C PHE A 111 -11.18 9.53 5.36
N TYR A 112 -10.23 8.69 4.98
CA TYR A 112 -9.73 7.62 5.85
C TYR A 112 -8.95 8.17 7.04
N PHE A 113 -8.18 9.24 6.83
CA PHE A 113 -7.25 9.87 7.77
C PHE A 113 -6.02 9.01 8.08
N LEU A 114 -6.23 7.72 8.41
CA LEU A 114 -5.16 6.79 8.80
C LEU A 114 -5.60 5.35 8.50
N TYR A 115 -4.80 4.59 7.77
CA TYR A 115 -5.03 3.23 7.29
C TYR A 115 -6.17 3.07 6.28
N TYR A 116 -6.02 2.19 5.31
CA TYR A 116 -6.92 1.88 4.20
C TYR A 116 -6.93 2.88 3.03
N GLU A 117 -6.37 4.08 3.18
CA GLU A 117 -6.29 5.05 2.10
C GLU A 117 -5.50 4.50 0.90
N GLU A 118 -4.35 3.85 1.15
CA GLU A 118 -3.53 3.22 0.12
C GLU A 118 -4.22 2.00 -0.50
N LEU A 119 -4.95 1.22 0.29
CA LEU A 119 -5.69 0.04 -0.20
C LEU A 119 -6.84 0.45 -1.13
N ASP A 120 -7.60 1.50 -0.75
CA ASP A 120 -8.66 2.04 -1.60
C ASP A 120 -8.07 2.63 -2.88
N TRP A 121 -7.00 3.41 -2.77
CA TRP A 121 -6.38 4.02 -3.94
C TRP A 121 -5.81 2.96 -4.89
N CYS A 122 -5.14 1.94 -4.40
CA CYS A 122 -4.70 0.80 -5.18
C CYS A 122 -5.88 0.11 -5.91
N THR A 123 -7.00 -0.05 -5.21
CA THR A 123 -8.23 -0.60 -5.80
C THR A 123 -8.78 0.29 -6.92
N GLN A 124 -8.73 1.61 -6.76
CA GLN A 124 -9.12 2.56 -7.82
C GLN A 124 -8.19 2.47 -9.03
N ILE A 125 -6.88 2.40 -8.82
CA ILE A 125 -5.87 2.21 -9.88
C ILE A 125 -6.19 0.94 -10.67
N GLN A 126 -6.41 -0.19 -10.00
CA GLN A 126 -6.70 -1.47 -10.63
C GLN A 126 -8.03 -1.46 -11.41
N LYS A 127 -9.07 -0.77 -10.92
CA LYS A 127 -10.35 -0.62 -11.63
C LYS A 127 -10.22 0.10 -12.97
N THR A 128 -9.16 0.88 -13.18
CA THR A 128 -8.87 1.50 -14.50
C THR A 128 -8.15 0.58 -15.47
N GLY A 129 -7.85 -0.67 -15.08
CA GLY A 129 -7.04 -1.61 -15.85
C GLY A 129 -5.53 -1.40 -15.71
N SER A 130 -5.11 -0.54 -14.76
CA SER A 130 -3.70 -0.35 -14.44
C SER A 130 -3.23 -1.37 -13.40
N SER A 131 -1.94 -1.74 -13.46
CA SER A 131 -1.32 -2.67 -12.52
C SER A 131 -0.48 -1.96 -11.45
N ILE A 132 -0.24 -2.65 -10.36
CA ILE A 132 0.62 -2.21 -9.26
C ILE A 132 1.82 -3.13 -9.21
N TRP A 133 3.02 -2.57 -9.04
CA TRP A 133 4.26 -3.32 -9.11
C TRP A 133 5.12 -3.14 -7.86
N PHE A 134 5.78 -4.22 -7.48
CA PHE A 134 6.89 -4.24 -6.53
C PHE A 134 8.21 -4.09 -7.30
N GLU A 135 9.08 -3.18 -6.83
CA GLU A 135 10.41 -2.95 -7.41
C GLU A 135 11.50 -3.18 -6.36
N PRO A 136 12.20 -4.33 -6.37
CA PRO A 136 13.20 -4.68 -5.36
C PRO A 136 14.46 -3.83 -5.40
N LYS A 137 14.79 -3.22 -6.55
CA LYS A 137 15.97 -2.34 -6.69
C LYS A 137 15.77 -0.98 -6.02
N ALA A 138 14.53 -0.61 -5.72
CA ALA A 138 14.20 0.53 -4.89
C ALA A 138 14.05 0.06 -3.45
N ILE A 139 14.93 0.48 -2.54
CA ILE A 139 14.91 0.05 -1.15
C ILE A 139 14.76 1.27 -0.24
N ILE A 140 13.87 1.15 0.76
CA ILE A 140 13.79 2.09 1.88
C ILE A 140 13.86 1.33 3.20
N TYR A 141 14.31 2.03 4.23
CA TYR A 141 14.19 1.61 5.62
C TYR A 141 13.09 2.42 6.29
N HIS A 142 12.17 1.77 6.98
CA HIS A 142 11.01 2.42 7.59
C HIS A 142 10.97 2.12 9.10
N LYS A 143 10.73 3.17 9.90
CA LYS A 143 10.59 3.08 11.35
C LYS A 143 9.12 2.78 11.70
N GLU A 144 8.71 1.53 11.55
CA GLU A 144 7.32 1.15 11.79
C GLU A 144 6.84 1.56 13.19
N SER A 145 5.64 2.13 13.26
CA SER A 145 4.92 2.42 14.52
C SER A 145 5.57 3.42 15.48
N ALA A 146 6.52 4.24 15.03
CA ALA A 146 7.13 5.27 15.88
C ALA A 146 6.08 6.27 16.43
N SER A 147 4.98 6.49 15.71
CA SER A 147 3.96 7.51 16.06
C SER A 147 2.73 6.97 16.78
N VAL A 148 2.32 5.72 16.58
CA VAL A 148 0.97 5.22 17.00
C VAL A 148 1.09 3.92 17.75
N GLY A 149 1.99 3.32 18.24
CA GLY A 149 2.09 2.04 18.99
C GLY A 149 1.17 0.90 18.46
N ILE A 150 1.64 -0.32 18.51
CA ILE A 150 0.99 -1.49 17.88
C ILE A 150 -0.41 -1.77 18.47
N GLU A 151 -0.64 -1.50 19.75
CA GLU A 151 -1.90 -1.78 20.46
C GLU A 151 -2.67 -0.50 20.86
N SER A 152 -2.42 0.63 20.18
CA SER A 152 -3.08 1.87 20.57
C SER A 152 -4.59 1.83 20.25
N PRO A 153 -5.45 2.39 21.10
CA PRO A 153 -6.89 2.53 20.82
C PRO A 153 -7.18 3.25 19.51
N LEU A 154 -6.33 4.21 19.14
CA LEU A 154 -6.42 4.95 17.88
C LEU A 154 -6.24 4.01 16.67
N ARG A 155 -5.26 3.11 16.69
CA ARG A 155 -5.04 2.11 15.65
C ARG A 155 -6.25 1.19 15.52
N ILE A 156 -6.75 0.65 16.62
CA ILE A 156 -7.91 -0.24 16.63
C ILE A 156 -9.13 0.47 16.04
N TYR A 157 -9.39 1.70 16.47
CA TYR A 157 -10.50 2.51 15.98
C TYR A 157 -10.45 2.72 14.46
N TYR A 158 -9.32 3.23 13.91
CA TYR A 158 -9.22 3.51 12.48
C TYR A 158 -9.19 2.24 11.64
N HIS A 159 -8.55 1.17 12.07
CA HIS A 159 -8.60 -0.11 11.36
C HIS A 159 -10.02 -0.67 11.27
N THR A 160 -10.79 -0.57 12.34
CA THR A 160 -12.17 -1.06 12.37
C THR A 160 -13.09 -0.18 11.53
N ARG A 161 -13.10 1.14 11.79
CA ARG A 161 -13.90 2.12 11.06
C ARG A 161 -13.61 2.07 9.55
N ASN A 162 -12.34 2.12 9.18
CA ASN A 162 -11.95 2.24 7.79
C ASN A 162 -12.17 0.94 7.01
N ARG A 163 -12.07 -0.22 7.64
CA ARG A 163 -12.45 -1.49 7.03
C ARG A 163 -13.93 -1.49 6.64
N LEU A 164 -14.81 -0.97 7.48
CA LEU A 164 -16.23 -0.86 7.17
C LEU A 164 -16.50 0.12 6.02
N ILE A 165 -15.84 1.28 6.01
CA ILE A 165 -15.92 2.25 4.91
C ILE A 165 -15.43 1.62 3.61
N PHE A 166 -14.28 0.96 3.63
CA PHE A 166 -13.71 0.27 2.48
C PHE A 166 -14.64 -0.82 1.95
N ALA A 167 -15.24 -1.63 2.86
CA ALA A 167 -16.24 -2.63 2.49
C ALA A 167 -17.40 -2.03 1.70
N GLN A 168 -17.95 -0.90 2.15
CA GLN A 168 -19.06 -0.21 1.48
C GLN A 168 -18.69 0.28 0.09
N ARG A 169 -17.42 0.64 -0.14
CA ARG A 169 -16.94 1.16 -1.43
C ARG A 169 -16.62 0.09 -2.46
N ILE A 170 -16.18 -1.09 -2.01
CA ILE A 170 -15.69 -2.13 -2.93
C ILE A 170 -16.62 -3.34 -3.06
N LEU A 171 -17.47 -3.61 -2.06
CA LEU A 171 -18.34 -4.77 -2.05
C LEU A 171 -19.76 -4.45 -2.51
N SER A 172 -20.43 -5.46 -3.10
CA SER A 172 -21.87 -5.39 -3.31
C SER A 172 -22.62 -5.44 -1.96
N LYS A 173 -23.84 -4.89 -1.91
CA LYS A 173 -24.70 -4.90 -0.71
C LYS A 173 -24.87 -6.30 -0.09
N LYS A 174 -24.95 -7.35 -0.92
CA LYS A 174 -25.05 -8.75 -0.44
C LYS A 174 -23.79 -9.19 0.28
N ARG A 175 -22.60 -8.86 -0.23
CA ARG A 175 -21.31 -9.20 0.40
C ARG A 175 -21.07 -8.41 1.68
N ILE A 176 -21.48 -7.14 1.75
CA ILE A 176 -21.41 -6.34 2.96
C ILE A 176 -22.18 -7.00 4.12
N ARG A 177 -23.40 -7.51 3.85
CA ARG A 177 -24.19 -8.21 4.88
C ARG A 177 -23.50 -9.46 5.40
N ILE A 178 -22.83 -10.24 4.54
CA ILE A 178 -22.09 -11.43 4.93
C ILE A 178 -20.88 -11.04 5.81
N CYS A 179 -20.11 -10.06 5.40
CA CYS A 179 -18.96 -9.57 6.19
C CYS A 179 -19.40 -9.02 7.55
N SER A 180 -20.50 -8.28 7.60
CA SER A 180 -21.08 -7.73 8.83
C SER A 180 -21.53 -8.84 9.78
N TYR A 181 -22.18 -9.87 9.26
CA TYR A 181 -22.62 -11.04 10.04
C TYR A 181 -21.45 -11.81 10.63
N ILE A 182 -20.42 -12.10 9.83
CA ILE A 182 -19.20 -12.78 10.31
C ILE A 182 -18.51 -11.95 11.39
N TYR A 183 -18.46 -10.63 11.24
CA TYR A 183 -17.85 -9.74 12.23
C TYR A 183 -18.58 -9.77 13.57
N GLN A 184 -19.92 -9.78 13.55
CA GLN A 184 -20.76 -9.87 14.76
C GLN A 184 -20.63 -11.22 15.46
N THR A 185 -20.50 -12.32 14.72
CA THR A 185 -20.41 -13.67 15.29
C THR A 185 -19.01 -14.07 15.78
N THR A 186 -17.97 -13.37 15.33
CA THR A 186 -16.57 -13.69 15.70
C THR A 186 -16.06 -12.84 16.87
N PHE A 187 -16.71 -11.71 17.17
CA PHE A 187 -16.29 -10.74 18.19
C PHE A 187 -17.40 -10.41 19.21
N ALA A 188 -18.49 -11.16 19.23
CA ALA A 188 -19.49 -11.21 20.30
C ALA A 188 -19.19 -12.38 21.24
#